data_f25415d7d7d37b13693e9cfc5c235f71
#
_entry.id   f25415d7d7d37b13693e9cfc5c235f71
#
_cell.length_a   1.000
_cell.length_b   1.000
_cell.length_c   1.000
_cell.angle_alpha   90.00
_cell.angle_beta   90.00
_cell.angle_gamma   90.00
#
_symmetry.space_group_name_H-M   'P 1'
#
loop_
_entity.id
_entity.type
_entity.pdbx_description
1 polymer ?
#
loop_
_entity_poly.entity_id
_entity_poly.type
_entity_poly.pdbx_seq_one_letter_code
_entity_poly.pdbx_strand_id
1 'polypeptide(L)'
;MNAGGKRYCVITPYFKEDKAMLTRCMDSVARQTVPVEHILVADGFPQDWIATKPVRHIVLDRAHSDFGNLGRGIGAMMAVAEQYSGIAFLDADNWYDDDHIECCLAALQQNPRSIFAAAQRRFVRPNGTPMPTIKPAELPHHEHIDTNCYFFLPRSYYLLHHWCTMPRELSESGDHLFYLLMYHTVPQPAVVGKPTVNYLCMIDEIYRQLGEEPPPGAKSTLDWRDRQRWLNSLPQEDLNLVKLLTGLDFQRLPAA
;
A
#
# COMPACT_ATOMS: atom_id res chain seq x y z
N MET A 1 23.61 8.70 -22.82
CA MET A 1 22.19 8.41 -22.61
C MET A 1 22.01 6.93 -22.91
N ASN A 2 21.96 6.10 -21.85
CA ASN A 2 21.76 4.66 -22.02
C ASN A 2 20.35 4.42 -22.53
N ALA A 3 20.23 3.66 -23.61
CA ALA A 3 18.98 3.05 -24.09
C ALA A 3 18.56 1.92 -23.11
N GLY A 4 18.36 2.28 -21.85
CA GLY A 4 17.92 1.36 -20.80
C GLY A 4 16.43 1.11 -20.95
N GLY A 5 16.03 -0.17 -21.08
CA GLY A 5 14.64 -0.59 -21.04
C GLY A 5 13.93 -0.04 -19.79
N LYS A 6 12.60 -0.01 -19.81
CA LYS A 6 11.79 0.41 -18.66
C LYS A 6 12.06 -0.52 -17.46
N ARG A 7 12.36 0.06 -16.30
CA ARG A 7 12.58 -0.65 -15.04
C ARG A 7 11.37 -0.43 -14.12
N TYR A 8 10.88 -1.48 -13.53
CA TYR A 8 9.77 -1.45 -12.58
C TYR A 8 10.21 -2.04 -11.26
N CYS A 9 9.63 -1.59 -10.14
CA CYS A 9 9.87 -2.21 -8.85
C CYS A 9 8.58 -2.38 -8.04
N VAL A 10 8.64 -3.34 -7.13
CA VAL A 10 7.68 -3.55 -6.06
C VAL A 10 8.38 -3.27 -4.75
N ILE A 11 7.77 -2.47 -3.88
CA ILE A 11 8.32 -2.09 -2.57
C ILE A 11 7.49 -2.77 -1.49
N THR A 12 8.16 -3.53 -0.62
CA THR A 12 7.53 -4.23 0.50
C THR A 12 8.20 -3.79 1.80
N PRO A 13 7.52 -2.97 2.63
CA PRO A 13 7.94 -2.80 4.01
C PRO A 13 7.63 -4.07 4.81
N TYR A 14 8.51 -4.44 5.75
CA TYR A 14 8.22 -5.52 6.67
C TYR A 14 8.79 -5.22 8.07
N PHE A 15 8.17 -5.81 9.09
CA PHE A 15 8.49 -5.59 10.49
C PHE A 15 8.90 -6.91 11.16
N LYS A 16 7.93 -7.74 11.53
CA LYS A 16 8.13 -9.01 12.22
C LYS A 16 7.39 -10.18 11.56
N GLU A 17 6.98 -9.99 10.33
CA GLU A 17 6.31 -11.04 9.57
C GLU A 17 7.17 -12.30 9.53
N ASP A 18 6.53 -13.45 9.62
CA ASP A 18 7.23 -14.71 9.60
C ASP A 18 7.82 -15.02 8.21
N LYS A 19 8.74 -15.98 8.19
CA LYS A 19 9.42 -16.39 6.97
C LYS A 19 8.47 -16.91 5.89
N ALA A 20 7.37 -17.55 6.26
CA ALA A 20 6.43 -18.12 5.29
C ALA A 20 5.65 -17.00 4.58
N MET A 21 5.19 -15.98 5.32
CA MET A 21 4.54 -14.79 4.77
C MET A 21 5.48 -14.05 3.81
N LEU A 22 6.68 -13.71 4.27
CA LEU A 22 7.68 -13.03 3.45
C LEU A 22 8.08 -13.84 2.22
N THR A 23 8.23 -15.16 2.33
CA THR A 23 8.53 -16.02 1.17
C THR A 23 7.40 -15.98 0.15
N ARG A 24 6.13 -16.11 0.58
CA ARG A 24 4.97 -16.02 -0.31
C ARG A 24 4.89 -14.69 -1.05
N CYS A 25 5.09 -13.57 -0.31
CA CYS A 25 5.15 -12.23 -0.89
C CYS A 25 6.25 -12.15 -1.95
N MET A 26 7.49 -12.51 -1.59
CA MET A 26 8.65 -12.44 -2.47
C MET A 26 8.49 -13.33 -3.71
N ASP A 27 8.01 -14.54 -3.56
CA ASP A 27 7.78 -15.48 -4.66
C ASP A 27 6.73 -14.94 -5.63
N SER A 28 5.70 -14.24 -5.15
CA SER A 28 4.68 -13.63 -6.02
C SER A 28 5.24 -12.50 -6.88
N VAL A 29 6.19 -11.75 -6.35
CA VAL A 29 6.91 -10.70 -7.11
C VAL A 29 7.89 -11.32 -8.10
N ALA A 30 8.60 -12.37 -7.69
CA ALA A 30 9.55 -13.08 -8.57
C ALA A 30 8.87 -13.77 -9.77
N ARG A 31 7.59 -14.16 -9.64
CA ARG A 31 6.82 -14.80 -10.72
C ARG A 31 6.11 -13.82 -11.65
N GLN A 32 6.26 -12.51 -11.47
CA GLN A 32 5.59 -11.55 -12.37
C GLN A 32 5.99 -11.78 -13.83
N THR A 33 4.99 -11.75 -14.73
CA THR A 33 5.20 -11.89 -16.19
C THR A 33 6.04 -10.76 -16.78
N VAL A 34 6.04 -9.60 -16.12
CA VAL A 34 6.90 -8.46 -16.44
C VAL A 34 8.06 -8.43 -15.45
N PRO A 35 9.32 -8.31 -15.93
CA PRO A 35 10.47 -8.22 -15.03
C PRO A 35 10.36 -7.02 -14.09
N VAL A 36 10.45 -7.29 -12.79
CA VAL A 36 10.41 -6.28 -11.73
C VAL A 36 11.52 -6.53 -10.72
N GLU A 37 12.03 -5.46 -10.12
CA GLU A 37 12.93 -5.55 -8.98
C GLU A 37 12.13 -5.49 -7.67
N HIS A 38 12.42 -6.37 -6.73
CA HIS A 38 11.77 -6.35 -5.43
C HIS A 38 12.65 -5.63 -4.41
N ILE A 39 12.14 -4.55 -3.82
CA ILE A 39 12.79 -3.75 -2.77
C ILE A 39 12.10 -4.06 -1.45
N LEU A 40 12.79 -4.79 -0.57
CA LEU A 40 12.33 -5.07 0.78
C LEU A 40 12.91 -4.04 1.74
N VAL A 41 12.09 -3.48 2.61
CA VAL A 41 12.51 -2.50 3.63
C VAL A 41 12.19 -3.04 5.01
N ALA A 42 13.21 -3.46 5.75
CA ALA A 42 13.09 -3.96 7.12
C ALA A 42 12.93 -2.80 8.11
N ASP A 43 11.83 -2.75 8.84
CA ASP A 43 11.60 -1.76 9.90
C ASP A 43 12.20 -2.25 11.24
N GLY A 44 13.53 -2.21 11.35
CA GLY A 44 14.30 -2.51 12.58
C GLY A 44 14.45 -4.00 12.92
N PHE A 45 13.85 -4.93 12.14
CA PHE A 45 13.94 -6.37 12.39
C PHE A 45 14.34 -7.15 11.12
N PRO A 46 15.58 -6.95 10.63
CA PRO A 46 16.05 -7.63 9.44
C PRO A 46 16.14 -9.16 9.67
N GLN A 47 15.87 -9.91 8.60
CA GLN A 47 15.99 -11.36 8.60
C GLN A 47 17.16 -11.79 7.71
N ASP A 48 18.19 -12.43 8.28
CA ASP A 48 19.47 -12.76 7.62
C ASP A 48 19.29 -13.59 6.34
N TRP A 49 18.30 -14.49 6.31
CA TRP A 49 18.07 -15.36 5.16
C TRP A 49 17.68 -14.59 3.89
N ILE A 50 17.21 -13.34 4.01
CA ILE A 50 16.88 -12.48 2.87
C ILE A 50 18.12 -12.11 2.06
N ALA A 51 19.29 -12.03 2.70
CA ALA A 51 20.55 -11.74 2.01
C ALA A 51 20.92 -12.75 0.92
N THR A 52 20.32 -13.95 0.95
CA THR A 52 20.53 -14.99 -0.07
C THR A 52 19.52 -14.91 -1.23
N LYS A 53 18.62 -13.96 -1.22
CA LYS A 53 17.54 -13.82 -2.21
C LYS A 53 17.88 -12.74 -3.25
N PRO A 54 17.38 -12.87 -4.48
CA PRO A 54 17.61 -11.88 -5.55
C PRO A 54 16.69 -10.66 -5.37
N VAL A 55 16.77 -10.02 -4.20
CA VAL A 55 15.99 -8.83 -3.82
C VAL A 55 16.93 -7.75 -3.33
N ARG A 56 16.53 -6.51 -3.48
CA ARG A 56 17.21 -5.41 -2.83
C ARG A 56 16.69 -5.28 -1.40
N HIS A 57 17.57 -5.42 -0.42
CA HIS A 57 17.21 -5.38 0.99
C HIS A 57 17.76 -4.10 1.64
N ILE A 58 16.86 -3.27 2.13
CA ILE A 58 17.14 -2.04 2.88
C ILE A 58 16.82 -2.32 4.34
N VAL A 59 17.71 -1.96 5.24
CA VAL A 59 17.53 -2.17 6.68
C VAL A 59 17.52 -0.83 7.38
N LEU A 60 16.43 -0.51 8.07
CA LEU A 60 16.36 0.64 8.97
C LEU A 60 17.03 0.25 10.30
N ASP A 61 17.79 1.18 10.86
CA ASP A 61 18.59 0.97 12.07
C ASP A 61 17.76 0.74 13.34
N ARG A 62 16.50 1.13 13.31
CA ARG A 62 15.53 0.98 14.41
C ARG A 62 14.13 0.78 13.89
N ALA A 63 13.26 0.24 14.74
CA ALA A 63 11.83 0.09 14.48
C ALA A 63 11.09 1.43 14.63
N HIS A 64 10.29 1.77 13.65
CA HIS A 64 9.39 2.94 13.66
C HIS A 64 7.98 2.53 14.03
N SER A 65 7.57 1.30 13.72
CA SER A 65 6.26 0.74 14.09
C SER A 65 5.10 1.64 13.63
N ASP A 66 5.17 2.08 12.39
CA ASP A 66 4.27 3.05 11.76
C ASP A 66 3.41 2.42 10.65
N PHE A 67 3.11 1.13 10.77
CA PHE A 67 2.34 0.37 9.77
C PHE A 67 3.01 0.31 8.38
N GLY A 68 4.35 0.43 8.37
CA GLY A 68 5.16 0.35 7.16
C GLY A 68 5.21 1.64 6.33
N ASN A 69 4.65 2.76 6.82
CA ASN A 69 4.59 4.01 6.08
C ASN A 69 6.00 4.52 5.74
N LEU A 70 6.89 4.62 6.72
CA LEU A 70 8.26 5.08 6.47
C LEU A 70 9.00 4.12 5.54
N GLY A 71 8.85 2.81 5.74
CA GLY A 71 9.47 1.80 4.87
C GLY A 71 9.02 1.93 3.40
N ARG A 72 7.72 2.15 3.15
CA ARG A 72 7.19 2.45 1.80
C ARG A 72 7.81 3.71 1.25
N GLY A 73 7.81 4.78 2.05
CA GLY A 73 8.34 6.08 1.63
C GLY A 73 9.82 6.02 1.28
N ILE A 74 10.67 5.41 2.11
CA ILE A 74 12.11 5.28 1.85
C ILE A 74 12.34 4.47 0.56
N GLY A 75 11.70 3.31 0.43
CA GLY A 75 11.80 2.50 -0.79
C GLY A 75 11.37 3.27 -2.02
N ALA A 76 10.26 4.03 -1.93
CA ALA A 76 9.76 4.85 -3.02
C ALA A 76 10.72 5.99 -3.39
N MET A 77 11.25 6.72 -2.42
CA MET A 77 12.19 7.82 -2.69
C MET A 77 13.48 7.32 -3.34
N MET A 78 13.99 6.14 -2.93
CA MET A 78 15.14 5.52 -3.59
C MET A 78 14.79 5.12 -5.04
N ALA A 79 13.63 4.50 -5.28
CA ALA A 79 13.19 4.14 -6.62
C ALA A 79 12.99 5.39 -7.52
N VAL A 80 12.47 6.48 -6.97
CA VAL A 80 12.36 7.77 -7.68
C VAL A 80 13.74 8.32 -8.05
N ALA A 81 14.68 8.35 -7.11
CA ALA A 81 16.04 8.84 -7.33
C ALA A 81 16.77 7.99 -8.40
N GLU A 82 16.49 6.71 -8.47
CA GLU A 82 17.05 5.78 -9.45
C GLU A 82 16.26 5.68 -10.75
N GLN A 83 15.27 6.54 -10.94
CA GLN A 83 14.51 6.72 -12.19
C GLN A 83 13.78 5.45 -12.64
N TYR A 84 13.17 4.70 -11.72
CA TYR A 84 12.27 3.61 -12.09
C TYR A 84 11.10 4.14 -12.92
N SER A 85 10.66 3.36 -13.88
CA SER A 85 9.57 3.69 -14.82
C SER A 85 8.18 3.37 -14.26
N GLY A 86 8.13 2.63 -13.16
CA GLY A 86 6.90 2.31 -12.42
C GLY A 86 7.21 1.72 -11.06
N ILE A 87 6.38 2.06 -10.06
CA ILE A 87 6.51 1.66 -8.67
C ILE A 87 5.18 1.08 -8.19
N ALA A 88 5.20 -0.12 -7.62
CA ALA A 88 4.08 -0.72 -6.90
C ALA A 88 4.43 -0.92 -5.43
N PHE A 89 3.41 -1.06 -4.59
CA PHE A 89 3.55 -1.41 -3.18
C PHE A 89 2.90 -2.75 -2.90
N LEU A 90 3.52 -3.55 -2.06
CA LEU A 90 2.97 -4.83 -1.60
C LEU A 90 3.32 -5.02 -0.13
N ASP A 91 2.32 -5.18 0.72
CA ASP A 91 2.54 -5.51 2.13
C ASP A 91 3.03 -6.96 2.28
N ALA A 92 3.84 -7.20 3.28
CA ALA A 92 4.57 -8.45 3.45
C ALA A 92 3.68 -9.67 3.71
N ASP A 93 2.44 -9.47 4.15
CA ASP A 93 1.44 -10.50 4.38
C ASP A 93 0.56 -10.80 3.16
N ASN A 94 0.65 -9.98 2.10
CA ASN A 94 -0.12 -10.09 0.87
C ASN A 94 0.71 -10.66 -0.30
N TRP A 95 0.05 -10.95 -1.42
CA TRP A 95 0.73 -11.44 -2.62
C TRP A 95 -0.03 -11.10 -3.89
N TYR A 96 0.70 -11.00 -5.00
CA TYR A 96 0.15 -10.73 -6.32
C TYR A 96 -0.19 -12.02 -7.10
N ASP A 97 -1.14 -11.93 -8.03
CA ASP A 97 -1.22 -12.86 -9.16
C ASP A 97 -0.03 -12.60 -10.10
N ASP A 98 0.39 -13.61 -10.83
CA ASP A 98 1.64 -13.55 -11.63
C ASP A 98 1.61 -12.47 -12.74
N ASP A 99 0.42 -12.03 -13.17
CA ASP A 99 0.21 -11.01 -14.20
C ASP A 99 -0.21 -9.62 -13.65
N HIS A 100 -0.05 -9.36 -12.36
CA HIS A 100 -0.51 -8.10 -11.74
C HIS A 100 0.10 -6.87 -12.41
N ILE A 101 1.43 -6.82 -12.56
CA ILE A 101 2.13 -5.66 -13.15
C ILE A 101 1.77 -5.52 -14.65
N GLU A 102 1.65 -6.62 -15.39
CA GLU A 102 1.21 -6.60 -16.77
C GLU A 102 -0.20 -6.01 -16.93
N CYS A 103 -1.14 -6.41 -16.06
CA CYS A 103 -2.49 -5.86 -16.03
C CYS A 103 -2.51 -4.35 -15.73
N CYS A 104 -1.68 -3.87 -14.79
CA CYS A 104 -1.54 -2.45 -14.51
C CYS A 104 -1.02 -1.66 -15.71
N LEU A 105 0.01 -2.18 -16.38
CA LEU A 105 0.56 -1.56 -17.58
C LEU A 105 -0.42 -1.55 -18.75
N ALA A 106 -1.18 -2.62 -18.96
CA ALA A 106 -2.22 -2.70 -19.97
C ALA A 106 -3.35 -1.68 -19.71
N ALA A 107 -3.80 -1.54 -18.46
CA ALA A 107 -4.79 -0.54 -18.09
C ALA A 107 -4.31 0.89 -18.35
N LEU A 108 -3.05 1.19 -18.04
CA LEU A 108 -2.43 2.49 -18.31
C LEU A 108 -2.26 2.76 -19.80
N GLN A 109 -1.97 1.75 -20.60
CA GLN A 109 -1.89 1.88 -22.06
C GLN A 109 -3.25 2.23 -22.68
N GLN A 110 -4.33 1.67 -22.16
CA GLN A 110 -5.71 1.99 -22.56
C GLN A 110 -6.17 3.37 -22.08
N ASN A 111 -5.56 3.89 -21.00
CA ASN A 111 -5.90 5.15 -20.37
C ASN A 111 -4.68 6.08 -20.26
N PRO A 112 -4.16 6.65 -21.37
CA PRO A 112 -2.88 7.36 -21.40
C PRO A 112 -2.87 8.69 -20.62
N ARG A 113 -4.03 9.19 -20.20
CA ARG A 113 -4.14 10.37 -19.33
C ARG A 113 -3.94 10.02 -17.85
N SER A 114 -4.14 8.77 -17.44
CA SER A 114 -3.93 8.33 -16.08
C SER A 114 -2.44 8.30 -15.75
N ILE A 115 -2.10 8.71 -14.52
CA ILE A 115 -0.72 8.76 -14.03
C ILE A 115 -0.41 7.61 -13.07
N PHE A 116 -1.41 6.79 -12.77
CA PHE A 116 -1.30 5.57 -11.99
C PHE A 116 -2.41 4.58 -12.37
N ALA A 117 -2.18 3.29 -12.09
CA ALA A 117 -3.21 2.26 -12.18
C ALA A 117 -3.70 1.88 -10.78
N ALA A 118 -4.96 1.46 -10.72
CA ALA A 118 -5.58 0.87 -9.54
C ALA A 118 -6.09 -0.53 -9.86
N ALA A 119 -5.49 -1.53 -9.23
CA ALA A 119 -5.98 -2.90 -9.26
C ALA A 119 -7.09 -3.10 -8.21
N GLN A 120 -7.66 -4.29 -8.20
CA GLN A 120 -8.61 -4.73 -7.19
C GLN A 120 -7.98 -5.82 -6.34
N ARG A 121 -8.36 -5.83 -5.05
CA ARG A 121 -8.01 -6.92 -4.14
C ARG A 121 -9.14 -7.95 -4.05
N ARG A 122 -8.76 -9.19 -3.77
CA ARG A 122 -9.65 -10.22 -3.24
C ARG A 122 -9.21 -10.58 -1.84
N PHE A 123 -10.15 -10.76 -0.94
CA PHE A 123 -9.85 -11.22 0.40
C PHE A 123 -9.60 -12.73 0.40
N VAL A 124 -8.58 -13.14 1.16
CA VAL A 124 -8.17 -14.54 1.28
C VAL A 124 -8.04 -14.88 2.76
N ARG A 125 -8.59 -16.02 3.19
CA ARG A 125 -8.48 -16.49 4.56
C ARG A 125 -7.06 -16.96 4.87
N PRO A 126 -6.65 -17.05 6.15
CA PRO A 126 -5.32 -17.54 6.54
C PRO A 126 -4.98 -18.93 5.98
N ASN A 127 -5.97 -19.77 5.73
CA ASN A 127 -5.79 -21.08 5.12
C ASN A 127 -5.61 -21.06 3.58
N GLY A 128 -5.59 -19.86 2.98
CA GLY A 128 -5.41 -19.67 1.53
C GLY A 128 -6.70 -19.74 0.71
N THR A 129 -7.88 -19.96 1.33
CA THR A 129 -9.13 -19.99 0.57
C THR A 129 -9.66 -18.61 0.28
N PRO A 130 -10.06 -18.28 -0.98
CA PRO A 130 -10.68 -17.00 -1.28
C PRO A 130 -11.99 -16.80 -0.52
N MET A 131 -12.25 -15.55 -0.12
CA MET A 131 -13.54 -15.16 0.45
C MET A 131 -14.52 -14.75 -0.66
N PRO A 132 -15.83 -14.83 -0.41
CA PRO A 132 -16.81 -14.26 -1.33
C PRO A 132 -16.55 -12.78 -1.58
N THR A 133 -16.88 -12.30 -2.77
CA THR A 133 -16.79 -10.86 -3.07
C THR A 133 -17.82 -10.10 -2.23
N ILE A 134 -17.31 -9.21 -1.39
CA ILE A 134 -18.13 -8.31 -0.59
C ILE A 134 -18.24 -6.98 -1.34
N LYS A 135 -19.44 -6.49 -1.54
CA LYS A 135 -19.67 -5.23 -2.25
C LYS A 135 -19.21 -4.05 -1.39
N PRO A 136 -18.61 -2.99 -1.98
CA PRO A 136 -18.19 -1.81 -1.24
C PRO A 136 -19.25 -1.20 -0.33
N ALA A 137 -20.51 -1.14 -0.80
CA ALA A 137 -21.64 -0.63 -0.01
C ALA A 137 -21.92 -1.42 1.28
N GLU A 138 -21.44 -2.66 1.36
CA GLU A 138 -21.55 -3.51 2.56
C GLU A 138 -20.37 -3.30 3.52
N LEU A 139 -19.33 -2.56 3.09
CA LEU A 139 -18.13 -2.23 3.84
C LEU A 139 -17.82 -0.72 3.77
N PRO A 140 -18.66 0.15 4.36
CA PRO A 140 -18.57 1.60 4.15
C PRO A 140 -17.22 2.22 4.54
N HIS A 141 -16.46 1.58 5.44
CA HIS A 141 -15.14 2.04 5.86
C HIS A 141 -13.98 1.48 4.99
N HIS A 142 -14.29 0.68 3.98
CA HIS A 142 -13.31 0.04 3.09
C HIS A 142 -13.42 0.51 1.63
N GLU A 143 -14.18 1.59 1.37
CA GLU A 143 -14.29 2.22 0.05
C GLU A 143 -13.05 3.06 -0.28
N HIS A 144 -11.89 2.43 -0.27
CA HIS A 144 -10.64 3.08 -0.69
C HIS A 144 -9.82 2.13 -1.57
N ILE A 145 -8.90 2.69 -2.33
CA ILE A 145 -7.89 1.89 -3.02
C ILE A 145 -6.84 1.49 -1.99
N ASP A 146 -6.75 0.20 -1.73
CA ASP A 146 -5.75 -0.37 -0.84
C ASP A 146 -4.33 -0.12 -1.36
N THR A 147 -3.37 0.07 -0.47
CA THR A 147 -1.97 0.36 -0.83
C THR A 147 -1.38 -0.68 -1.79
N ASN A 148 -1.74 -1.95 -1.64
CA ASN A 148 -1.28 -3.04 -2.50
C ASN A 148 -1.82 -2.96 -3.94
N CYS A 149 -2.83 -2.14 -4.18
CA CYS A 149 -3.52 -2.03 -5.47
C CYS A 149 -2.95 -0.94 -6.38
N TYR A 150 -2.02 -0.13 -5.91
CA TYR A 150 -1.44 0.97 -6.70
C TYR A 150 -0.25 0.53 -7.56
N PHE A 151 -0.23 1.04 -8.79
CA PHE A 151 0.96 1.06 -9.64
C PHE A 151 1.17 2.48 -10.19
N PHE A 152 2.24 3.13 -9.76
CA PHE A 152 2.54 4.53 -10.02
C PHE A 152 3.47 4.72 -11.21
N LEU A 153 3.19 5.74 -12.05
CA LEU A 153 4.09 6.23 -13.09
C LEU A 153 4.88 7.47 -12.62
N PRO A 154 5.99 7.85 -13.29
CA PRO A 154 6.82 8.99 -12.88
C PRO A 154 6.06 10.30 -12.65
N ARG A 155 4.96 10.52 -13.38
CA ARG A 155 4.13 11.73 -13.22
C ARG A 155 3.43 11.84 -11.87
N SER A 156 3.31 10.75 -11.10
CA SER A 156 2.69 10.72 -9.77
C SER A 156 3.70 10.63 -8.63
N TYR A 157 4.99 10.53 -8.89
CA TYR A 157 6.01 10.29 -7.87
C TYR A 157 6.14 11.41 -6.85
N TYR A 158 5.73 12.63 -7.19
CA TYR A 158 5.73 13.75 -6.27
C TYR A 158 4.81 13.55 -5.06
N LEU A 159 3.90 12.59 -5.10
CA LEU A 159 3.00 12.26 -3.98
C LEU A 159 3.59 11.23 -3.02
N LEU A 160 4.59 10.44 -3.46
CA LEU A 160 5.06 9.28 -2.70
C LEU A 160 5.82 9.65 -1.43
N HIS A 161 6.31 10.89 -1.32
CA HIS A 161 6.98 11.38 -0.10
C HIS A 161 6.05 11.47 1.11
N HIS A 162 4.72 11.58 0.89
CA HIS A 162 3.75 11.63 1.99
C HIS A 162 3.76 10.35 2.86
N TRP A 163 4.24 9.24 2.35
CA TRP A 163 4.49 8.05 3.16
C TRP A 163 5.57 8.29 4.22
N CYS A 164 6.61 9.10 3.93
CA CYS A 164 7.66 9.43 4.89
C CYS A 164 7.24 10.49 5.91
N THR A 165 6.24 11.29 5.60
CA THR A 165 5.86 12.47 6.39
C THR A 165 4.57 12.28 7.16
N MET A 166 3.99 11.08 7.17
CA MET A 166 2.76 10.78 7.89
C MET A 166 2.94 10.98 9.39
N PRO A 167 2.13 11.83 10.05
CA PRO A 167 2.13 11.94 11.51
C PRO A 167 1.86 10.59 12.17
N ARG A 168 2.57 10.32 13.27
CA ARG A 168 2.47 9.03 13.96
C ARG A 168 1.05 8.70 14.40
N GLU A 169 0.31 9.69 14.85
CA GLU A 169 -1.08 9.59 15.31
C GLU A 169 -2.05 9.17 14.18
N LEU A 170 -1.63 9.39 12.94
CA LEU A 170 -2.39 9.06 11.74
C LEU A 170 -1.85 7.81 11.00
N SER A 171 -0.74 7.24 11.46
CA SER A 171 -0.01 6.17 10.73
C SER A 171 -0.86 4.95 10.43
N GLU A 172 -1.71 4.52 11.36
CA GLU A 172 -2.59 3.36 11.18
C GLU A 172 -3.64 3.56 10.06
N SER A 173 -3.95 4.83 9.74
CA SER A 173 -4.89 5.21 8.68
C SER A 173 -4.17 5.68 7.41
N GLY A 174 -2.88 5.39 7.29
CA GLY A 174 -2.03 5.91 6.23
C GLY A 174 -2.56 5.61 4.82
N ASP A 175 -3.09 4.43 4.60
CA ASP A 175 -3.70 4.00 3.33
C ASP A 175 -4.95 4.81 2.97
N HIS A 176 -5.84 5.04 3.92
CA HIS A 176 -7.02 5.89 3.74
C HIS A 176 -6.65 7.35 3.46
N LEU A 177 -5.68 7.89 4.20
CA LEU A 177 -5.22 9.26 4.00
C LEU A 177 -4.53 9.43 2.65
N PHE A 178 -3.73 8.46 2.25
CA PHE A 178 -3.10 8.46 0.94
C PHE A 178 -4.14 8.35 -0.18
N TYR A 179 -5.17 7.50 0.00
CA TYR A 179 -6.29 7.44 -0.92
C TYR A 179 -7.01 8.79 -1.05
N LEU A 180 -7.32 9.46 0.07
CA LEU A 180 -7.95 10.80 0.06
C LEU A 180 -7.07 11.83 -0.65
N LEU A 181 -5.76 11.82 -0.40
CA LEU A 181 -4.81 12.67 -1.11
C LEU A 181 -4.89 12.43 -2.62
N MET A 182 -4.83 11.18 -3.05
CA MET A 182 -4.93 10.80 -4.47
C MET A 182 -6.27 11.24 -5.06
N TYR A 183 -7.38 10.98 -4.36
CA TYR A 183 -8.72 11.31 -4.83
C TYR A 183 -8.92 12.80 -5.09
N HIS A 184 -8.33 13.65 -4.23
CA HIS A 184 -8.49 15.11 -4.34
C HIS A 184 -7.45 15.81 -5.22
N THR A 185 -6.34 15.16 -5.55
CA THR A 185 -5.20 15.84 -6.20
C THR A 185 -4.87 15.35 -7.59
N VAL A 186 -5.29 14.13 -7.97
CA VAL A 186 -4.89 13.54 -9.25
C VAL A 186 -6.08 13.07 -10.09
N PRO A 187 -5.90 12.90 -11.42
CA PRO A 187 -6.90 12.31 -12.28
C PRO A 187 -7.27 10.88 -11.85
N GLN A 188 -8.44 10.43 -12.26
CA GLN A 188 -8.89 9.06 -12.00
C GLN A 188 -7.87 8.01 -12.48
N PRO A 189 -7.71 6.89 -11.73
CA PRO A 189 -6.79 5.84 -12.10
C PRO A 189 -7.18 5.13 -13.40
N ALA A 190 -6.22 4.49 -14.03
CA ALA A 190 -6.49 3.41 -14.96
C ALA A 190 -6.91 2.17 -14.15
N VAL A 191 -8.16 1.76 -14.24
CA VAL A 191 -8.69 0.65 -13.43
C VAL A 191 -8.37 -0.68 -14.08
N VAL A 192 -7.80 -1.61 -13.32
CA VAL A 192 -7.61 -3.01 -13.72
C VAL A 192 -8.93 -3.76 -13.56
N GLY A 193 -9.42 -4.36 -14.63
CA GLY A 193 -10.76 -4.96 -14.71
C GLY A 193 -10.95 -6.27 -13.94
N LYS A 194 -9.90 -6.79 -13.27
CA LYS A 194 -9.97 -8.02 -12.46
C LYS A 194 -9.17 -7.87 -11.16
N PRO A 195 -9.51 -8.60 -10.10
CA PRO A 195 -8.69 -8.64 -8.89
C PRO A 195 -7.39 -9.40 -9.16
N THR A 196 -6.26 -8.74 -8.89
CA THR A 196 -4.91 -9.32 -9.05
C THR A 196 -4.09 -9.22 -7.78
N VAL A 197 -4.67 -8.71 -6.71
CA VAL A 197 -4.07 -8.61 -5.38
C VAL A 197 -4.78 -9.57 -4.44
N ASN A 198 -4.02 -10.45 -3.80
CA ASN A 198 -4.53 -11.37 -2.78
C ASN A 198 -4.23 -10.77 -1.41
N TYR A 199 -5.28 -10.31 -0.75
CA TYR A 199 -5.21 -9.65 0.55
C TYR A 199 -5.52 -10.64 1.67
N LEU A 200 -4.55 -10.92 2.54
CA LEU A 200 -4.75 -11.75 3.72
C LEU A 200 -5.74 -11.07 4.66
N CYS A 201 -6.95 -11.61 4.75
CA CYS A 201 -7.99 -11.00 5.55
C CYS A 201 -7.79 -11.31 7.04
N MET A 202 -7.44 -10.27 7.80
CA MET A 202 -7.36 -10.28 9.26
C MET A 202 -8.26 -9.17 9.85
N ILE A 203 -9.42 -8.92 9.21
CA ILE A 203 -10.38 -7.88 9.61
C ILE A 203 -11.63 -8.57 10.13
N ASP A 204 -11.93 -8.40 11.41
CA ASP A 204 -13.01 -9.10 12.12
C ASP A 204 -14.40 -8.81 11.55
N GLU A 205 -14.65 -7.57 11.16
CA GLU A 205 -15.93 -7.14 10.58
C GLU A 205 -16.28 -7.93 9.30
N ILE A 206 -15.27 -8.20 8.46
CA ILE A 206 -15.49 -8.97 7.22
C ILE A 206 -15.96 -10.39 7.52
N TYR A 207 -15.36 -11.05 8.52
CA TYR A 207 -15.79 -12.38 8.94
C TYR A 207 -17.20 -12.38 9.51
N ARG A 208 -17.53 -11.41 10.39
CA ARG A 208 -18.86 -11.28 10.98
C ARG A 208 -19.95 -11.04 9.94
N GLN A 209 -19.68 -10.24 8.91
CA GLN A 209 -20.63 -10.02 7.81
C GLN A 209 -20.91 -11.30 7.00
N LEU A 210 -19.94 -12.21 6.94
CA LEU A 210 -20.12 -13.51 6.31
C LEU A 210 -20.72 -14.55 7.25
N GLY A 211 -21.01 -14.21 8.51
CA GLY A 211 -21.47 -15.15 9.53
C GLY A 211 -20.39 -16.15 9.97
N GLU A 212 -19.12 -15.76 9.81
CA GLU A 212 -17.96 -16.59 10.18
C GLU A 212 -17.28 -16.04 11.44
N GLU A 213 -16.64 -16.92 12.22
CA GLU A 213 -15.79 -16.51 13.34
C GLU A 213 -14.47 -15.93 12.82
N PRO A 214 -14.07 -14.74 13.29
CA PRO A 214 -12.77 -14.15 12.93
C PRO A 214 -11.61 -15.05 13.40
N PRO A 215 -10.51 -15.13 12.62
CA PRO A 215 -9.34 -15.88 13.03
C PRO A 215 -8.66 -15.20 14.24
N PRO A 216 -7.88 -15.96 15.05
CA PRO A 216 -7.10 -15.39 16.14
C PRO A 216 -6.18 -14.28 15.64
N GLY A 217 -6.20 -13.13 16.34
CA GLY A 217 -5.42 -11.95 15.95
C GLY A 217 -6.07 -11.06 14.89
N ALA A 218 -7.32 -11.34 14.47
CA ALA A 218 -8.07 -10.42 13.61
C ALA A 218 -8.20 -9.05 14.29
N LYS A 219 -8.06 -8.00 13.49
CA LYS A 219 -8.12 -6.61 13.95
C LYS A 219 -9.54 -6.08 13.82
N SER A 220 -9.96 -5.30 14.80
CA SER A 220 -11.20 -4.52 14.70
C SER A 220 -11.02 -3.38 13.71
N THR A 221 -12.11 -2.97 13.07
CA THR A 221 -12.14 -1.81 12.17
C THR A 221 -11.72 -0.55 12.93
N LEU A 222 -10.96 0.30 12.26
CA LEU A 222 -10.47 1.56 12.83
C LEU A 222 -11.61 2.50 13.23
N ASP A 223 -11.53 3.04 14.45
CA ASP A 223 -12.42 4.12 14.88
C ASP A 223 -11.85 5.50 14.52
N TRP A 224 -12.40 6.12 13.48
CA TRP A 224 -12.03 7.47 13.06
C TRP A 224 -12.27 8.54 14.14
N ARG A 225 -13.13 8.30 15.12
CA ARG A 225 -13.44 9.26 16.17
C ARG A 225 -12.22 9.63 17.04
N ASP A 226 -11.29 8.70 17.25
CA ASP A 226 -10.07 8.96 18.00
C ASP A 226 -9.16 9.92 17.24
N ARG A 227 -9.00 9.72 15.93
CA ARG A 227 -8.22 10.58 15.06
C ARG A 227 -8.84 11.95 14.90
N GLN A 228 -10.16 12.01 14.77
CA GLN A 228 -10.90 13.27 14.72
C GLN A 228 -10.75 14.05 16.05
N ARG A 229 -10.80 13.36 17.19
CA ARG A 229 -10.55 14.01 18.50
C ARG A 229 -9.14 14.57 18.58
N TRP A 230 -8.14 13.83 18.14
CA TRP A 230 -6.76 14.31 18.08
C TRP A 230 -6.64 15.54 17.17
N LEU A 231 -7.13 15.49 15.94
CA LEU A 231 -7.11 16.62 15.01
C LEU A 231 -7.81 17.86 15.60
N ASN A 232 -8.96 17.67 16.26
CA ASN A 232 -9.72 18.76 16.88
C ASN A 232 -9.02 19.35 18.12
N SER A 233 -8.09 18.64 18.74
CA SER A 233 -7.31 19.11 19.88
C SER A 233 -6.09 19.97 19.48
N LEU A 234 -5.71 19.98 18.21
CA LEU A 234 -4.54 20.68 17.71
C LEU A 234 -4.80 22.18 17.57
N PRO A 235 -3.84 23.05 17.93
CA PRO A 235 -3.87 24.46 17.56
C PRO A 235 -3.76 24.62 16.04
N GLN A 236 -4.17 25.78 15.52
CA GLN A 236 -4.23 26.05 14.06
C GLN A 236 -2.88 25.89 13.36
N GLU A 237 -1.78 26.25 14.03
CA GLU A 237 -0.43 26.10 13.48
C GLU A 237 -0.04 24.64 13.29
N ASP A 238 -0.40 23.76 14.23
CA ASP A 238 -0.16 22.32 14.13
C ASP A 238 -1.05 21.68 13.06
N LEU A 239 -2.32 22.10 12.95
CA LEU A 239 -3.19 21.68 11.84
C LEU A 239 -2.61 22.07 10.47
N ASN A 240 -2.01 23.26 10.36
CA ASN A 240 -1.32 23.67 9.14
C ASN A 240 -0.09 22.78 8.85
N LEU A 241 0.65 22.39 9.90
CA LEU A 241 1.76 21.46 9.75
C LEU A 241 1.26 20.07 9.32
N VAL A 242 0.22 19.54 9.94
CA VAL A 242 -0.38 18.25 9.54
C VAL A 242 -0.83 18.30 8.08
N LYS A 243 -1.44 19.41 7.64
CA LYS A 243 -1.81 19.61 6.23
C LYS A 243 -0.59 19.56 5.29
N LEU A 244 0.52 20.18 5.65
CA LEU A 244 1.75 20.12 4.85
C LEU A 244 2.32 18.70 4.79
N LEU A 245 2.31 17.97 5.90
CA LEU A 245 2.86 16.63 6.01
C LEU A 245 2.03 15.57 5.28
N THR A 246 0.71 15.70 5.29
CA THR A 246 -0.21 14.74 4.67
C THR A 246 -0.71 15.16 3.29
N GLY A 247 -0.57 16.43 2.92
CA GLY A 247 -1.20 17.01 1.74
C GLY A 247 -2.71 17.22 1.84
N LEU A 248 -3.31 16.97 3.02
CA LEU A 248 -4.76 17.00 3.25
C LEU A 248 -5.19 18.16 4.14
N ASP A 249 -6.22 18.86 3.72
CA ASP A 249 -6.89 19.90 4.51
C ASP A 249 -8.07 19.27 5.29
N PHE A 250 -7.80 18.79 6.49
CA PHE A 250 -8.79 18.10 7.31
C PHE A 250 -10.00 18.96 7.70
N GLN A 251 -9.88 20.30 7.64
CA GLN A 251 -11.01 21.21 7.88
C GLN A 251 -12.00 21.26 6.70
N ARG A 252 -11.58 20.77 5.52
CA ARG A 252 -12.39 20.75 4.28
C ARG A 252 -12.83 19.37 3.87
N LEU A 253 -12.35 18.33 4.54
CA LEU A 253 -12.85 16.99 4.28
C LEU A 253 -14.29 16.87 4.81
N PRO A 254 -15.19 16.18 4.08
CA PRO A 254 -16.51 15.88 4.60
C PRO A 254 -16.38 15.12 5.92
N ALA A 255 -17.29 15.39 6.86
CA ALA A 255 -17.37 14.59 8.08
C ALA A 255 -17.62 13.11 7.70
N ALA A 256 -16.83 12.22 8.29
CA ALA A 256 -16.94 10.77 8.09
C ALA A 256 -18.22 10.20 8.71
#